data_333f46f5526df8a40625b4362e0068ae
#
_entry.id   333f46f5526df8a40625b4362e0068ae
#
_cell.length_a   1.000
_cell.length_b   1.000
_cell.length_c   1.000
_cell.angle_alpha   90.00
_cell.angle_beta   90.00
_cell.angle_gamma   90.00
#
_symmetry.space_group_name_H-M   'P 1'
#
loop_
_entity.id
_entity.type
_entity.pdbx_description
1 polymer ?
#
loop_
_entity_poly.entity_id
_entity_poly.type
_entity_poly.pdbx_seq_one_letter_code
_entity_poly.pdbx_strand_id
1 'polypeptide(L)'
;MGTEGVRTDRLSILLEQFDKATDMARARLSGLGDEEYLWEPVPGCWSIRRRDEAVTPQAFGPGEWVLDQGDPDIPAGEYAEVARQAASGMSVEKIAEDWSVSVARVEEVLAHTGEPEPDDTPLTTIAWRLSHLHYEFAGGWEWAFGERRQDPKQMVDFTPSAAVALERFWETVDRWRTAVGGVTEEQLDTIGFSQYPYGSDPDDPFVGVIAGANLEFVHHMAEIALLRDLWRVRHAWSGR
;
A
#
# COMPACT_ATOMS: atom_id res chain seq x y z
N MET A 1 -13.23 -24.40 35.50
CA MET A 1 -13.18 -23.39 34.40
C MET A 1 -11.81 -22.76 34.50
N GLY A 2 -10.86 -23.23 33.67
CA GLY A 2 -9.51 -22.65 33.60
C GLY A 2 -9.62 -21.31 32.92
N THR A 3 -9.10 -20.26 33.53
CA THR A 3 -8.82 -19.00 32.86
C THR A 3 -7.77 -19.29 31.80
N GLU A 4 -8.16 -19.36 30.52
CA GLU A 4 -7.21 -19.26 29.43
C GLU A 4 -6.46 -17.94 29.65
N GLY A 5 -5.18 -18.05 30.01
CA GLY A 5 -4.33 -16.89 30.20
C GLY A 5 -4.30 -16.12 28.88
N VAL A 6 -4.57 -14.82 28.96
CA VAL A 6 -4.42 -13.90 27.82
C VAL A 6 -3.01 -14.10 27.25
N ARG A 7 -2.91 -14.61 26.04
CA ARG A 7 -1.62 -14.73 25.34
C ARG A 7 -1.13 -13.33 25.04
N THR A 8 0.05 -13.01 25.52
CA THR A 8 0.70 -11.69 25.36
C THR A 8 2.02 -11.81 24.58
N ASP A 9 2.15 -12.85 23.76
CA ASP A 9 3.27 -12.97 22.81
C ASP A 9 3.14 -11.94 21.67
N ARG A 10 4.26 -11.63 21.02
CA ARG A 10 4.35 -10.60 19.96
C ARG A 10 3.36 -10.86 18.83
N LEU A 11 3.26 -12.11 18.39
CA LEU A 11 2.35 -12.48 17.32
C LEU A 11 0.89 -12.23 17.70
N SER A 12 0.49 -12.61 18.90
CA SER A 12 -0.87 -12.38 19.39
C SER A 12 -1.24 -10.90 19.43
N ILE A 13 -0.32 -10.04 19.85
CA ILE A 13 -0.52 -8.58 19.89
C ILE A 13 -0.73 -8.03 18.47
N LEU A 14 0.13 -8.43 17.51
CA LEU A 14 0.04 -7.98 16.11
C LEU A 14 -1.25 -8.46 15.45
N LEU A 15 -1.65 -9.71 15.70
CA LEU A 15 -2.88 -10.27 15.16
C LEU A 15 -4.12 -9.60 15.77
N GLU A 16 -4.14 -9.34 17.08
CA GLU A 16 -5.24 -8.64 17.73
C GLU A 16 -5.40 -7.20 17.19
N GLN A 17 -4.28 -6.50 16.96
CA GLN A 17 -4.28 -5.17 16.35
C GLN A 17 -4.87 -5.25 14.93
N PHE A 18 -4.41 -6.19 14.12
CA PHE A 18 -4.88 -6.38 12.75
C PHE A 18 -6.37 -6.74 12.68
N ASP A 19 -6.81 -7.68 13.53
CA ASP A 19 -8.20 -8.11 13.60
C ASP A 19 -9.13 -6.94 13.98
N LYS A 20 -8.76 -6.13 14.98
CA LYS A 20 -9.51 -4.93 15.34
C LYS A 20 -9.56 -3.90 14.20
N ALA A 21 -8.44 -3.66 13.53
CA ALA A 21 -8.39 -2.74 12.41
C ALA A 21 -9.25 -3.24 11.24
N THR A 22 -9.22 -4.54 10.96
CA THR A 22 -10.01 -5.19 9.92
C THR A 22 -11.52 -5.10 10.22
N ASP A 23 -11.94 -5.36 11.45
CA ASP A 23 -13.35 -5.24 11.86
C ASP A 23 -13.86 -3.80 11.68
N MET A 24 -13.07 -2.82 12.10
CA MET A 24 -13.39 -1.39 11.90
C MET A 24 -13.47 -1.04 10.41
N ALA A 25 -12.55 -1.53 9.61
CA ALA A 25 -12.52 -1.27 8.16
C ALA A 25 -13.71 -1.92 7.45
N ARG A 26 -14.07 -3.16 7.77
CA ARG A 26 -15.26 -3.84 7.22
C ARG A 26 -16.54 -3.06 7.52
N ALA A 27 -16.70 -2.62 8.76
CA ALA A 27 -17.86 -1.78 9.14
C ALA A 27 -17.84 -0.44 8.39
N ARG A 28 -16.67 0.19 8.26
CA ARG A 28 -16.51 1.49 7.60
C ARG A 28 -16.73 1.42 6.08
N LEU A 29 -16.35 0.32 5.43
CA LEU A 29 -16.49 0.11 3.97
C LEU A 29 -17.86 -0.46 3.57
N SER A 30 -18.71 -0.81 4.53
CA SER A 30 -20.07 -1.29 4.24
C SER A 30 -20.86 -0.27 3.43
N GLY A 31 -21.48 -0.73 2.33
CA GLY A 31 -22.28 0.11 1.45
C GLY A 31 -21.49 1.08 0.57
N LEU A 32 -20.19 0.86 0.37
CA LEU A 32 -19.40 1.57 -0.63
C LEU A 32 -19.96 1.29 -2.03
N GLY A 33 -20.34 2.32 -2.77
CA GLY A 33 -20.80 2.23 -4.15
C GLY A 33 -19.73 2.67 -5.15
N ASP A 34 -19.92 2.32 -6.42
CA ASP A 34 -18.94 2.55 -7.49
C ASP A 34 -18.65 4.05 -7.70
N GLU A 35 -19.67 4.91 -7.60
CA GLU A 35 -19.47 6.36 -7.73
C GLU A 35 -18.63 6.95 -6.59
N GLU A 36 -18.80 6.48 -5.35
CA GLU A 36 -18.01 6.88 -4.20
C GLU A 36 -16.59 6.32 -4.31
N TYR A 37 -16.47 5.07 -4.75
CA TYR A 37 -15.21 4.35 -4.93
C TYR A 37 -14.28 5.04 -5.92
N LEU A 38 -14.81 5.51 -7.05
CA LEU A 38 -14.07 6.17 -8.13
C LEU A 38 -14.02 7.71 -8.00
N TRP A 39 -14.63 8.28 -6.96
CA TRP A 39 -14.70 9.72 -6.82
C TRP A 39 -13.32 10.36 -6.67
N GLU A 40 -13.01 11.29 -7.57
CA GLU A 40 -11.83 12.13 -7.51
C GLU A 40 -12.10 13.37 -6.66
N PRO A 41 -11.52 13.48 -5.44
CA PRO A 41 -11.69 14.66 -4.60
C PRO A 41 -11.09 15.92 -5.23
N VAL A 42 -10.06 15.75 -6.06
CA VAL A 42 -9.47 16.77 -6.92
C VAL A 42 -9.21 16.18 -8.30
N PRO A 43 -9.34 16.97 -9.38
CA PRO A 43 -9.08 16.48 -10.73
C PRO A 43 -7.63 15.98 -10.88
N GLY A 44 -7.46 14.82 -11.50
CA GLY A 44 -6.15 14.24 -11.77
C GLY A 44 -5.46 13.61 -10.57
N CYS A 45 -6.18 13.41 -9.44
CA CYS A 45 -5.63 12.67 -8.31
C CYS A 45 -5.32 11.21 -8.69
N TRP A 46 -4.51 10.54 -7.90
CA TRP A 46 -4.21 9.14 -8.10
C TRP A 46 -5.46 8.27 -8.01
N SER A 47 -5.64 7.39 -8.98
CA SER A 47 -6.85 6.58 -9.12
C SER A 47 -6.54 5.25 -9.81
N ILE A 48 -7.56 4.41 -9.97
CA ILE A 48 -7.56 3.42 -11.04
C ILE A 48 -8.23 4.04 -12.25
N ARG A 49 -7.71 3.73 -13.44
CA ARG A 49 -8.25 4.21 -14.73
C ARG A 49 -8.25 3.11 -15.76
N ARG A 50 -9.02 3.30 -16.81
CA ARG A 50 -8.83 2.47 -18.00
C ARG A 50 -7.43 2.71 -18.54
N ARG A 51 -6.81 1.66 -19.06
CA ARG A 51 -5.43 1.75 -19.57
C ARG A 51 -5.24 2.81 -20.66
N ASP A 52 -6.26 2.99 -21.52
CA ASP A 52 -6.27 4.00 -22.58
C ASP A 52 -6.55 5.43 -22.07
N GLU A 53 -6.96 5.57 -20.82
CA GLU A 53 -7.24 6.84 -20.15
C GLU A 53 -6.20 7.16 -19.05
N ALA A 54 -5.18 6.30 -18.87
CA ALA A 54 -4.14 6.49 -17.88
C ALA A 54 -3.38 7.79 -18.15
N VAL A 55 -3.17 8.58 -17.09
CA VAL A 55 -2.51 9.91 -17.16
C VAL A 55 -1.02 9.76 -17.16
N THR A 56 -0.51 8.63 -16.63
CA THR A 56 0.93 8.40 -16.49
C THR A 56 1.42 7.17 -17.23
N PRO A 57 2.66 7.21 -17.77
CA PRO A 57 3.25 6.05 -18.42
C PRO A 57 3.59 4.90 -17.46
N GLN A 58 3.64 5.18 -16.16
CA GLN A 58 3.95 4.18 -15.11
C GLN A 58 2.71 3.43 -14.59
N ALA A 59 1.53 3.75 -15.09
CA ALA A 59 0.32 3.02 -14.73
C ALA A 59 0.46 1.52 -15.00
N PHE A 60 0.15 0.69 -14.02
CA PHE A 60 0.38 -0.74 -14.07
C PHE A 60 -0.84 -1.58 -13.69
N GLY A 61 -0.79 -2.85 -14.05
CA GLY A 61 -1.83 -3.85 -13.81
C GLY A 61 -1.97 -4.78 -15.02
N PRO A 62 -2.45 -6.01 -14.88
CA PRO A 62 -2.56 -6.97 -15.98
C PRO A 62 -3.74 -6.71 -16.91
N GLY A 63 -4.81 -6.08 -16.41
CA GLY A 63 -6.11 -5.96 -17.06
C GLY A 63 -6.35 -4.67 -17.86
N GLU A 64 -7.62 -4.41 -18.14
CA GLU A 64 -8.11 -3.19 -18.77
C GLU A 64 -7.99 -1.98 -17.84
N TRP A 65 -8.14 -2.19 -16.55
CA TRP A 65 -7.99 -1.18 -15.52
C TRP A 65 -6.59 -1.26 -14.92
N VAL A 66 -6.00 -0.10 -14.68
CA VAL A 66 -4.64 0.05 -14.18
C VAL A 66 -4.60 0.95 -12.95
N LEU A 67 -3.66 0.71 -12.08
CA LEU A 67 -3.33 1.62 -10.99
C LEU A 67 -2.52 2.76 -11.59
N ASP A 68 -3.10 3.95 -11.59
CA ASP A 68 -2.54 5.17 -12.15
C ASP A 68 -2.21 6.14 -11.02
N GLN A 69 -0.95 6.21 -10.68
CA GLN A 69 -0.46 6.92 -9.50
C GLN A 69 0.28 8.22 -9.81
N GLY A 70 -0.06 8.84 -10.94
CA GLY A 70 0.60 10.08 -11.33
C GLY A 70 2.07 9.86 -11.72
N ASP A 71 2.80 10.94 -11.93
CA ASP A 71 4.25 10.86 -12.08
C ASP A 71 4.81 10.45 -10.70
N PRO A 72 5.41 9.26 -10.55
CA PRO A 72 6.00 8.90 -9.28
C PRO A 72 7.09 9.90 -8.96
N ASP A 73 7.01 10.50 -7.78
CA ASP A 73 8.08 11.33 -7.25
C ASP A 73 8.73 10.61 -6.07
N ILE A 74 9.94 11.02 -5.74
CA ILE A 74 10.61 10.57 -4.53
C ILE A 74 10.09 11.45 -3.39
N PRO A 75 9.42 10.86 -2.37
CA PRO A 75 8.94 11.60 -1.23
C PRO A 75 10.07 12.36 -0.52
N ALA A 76 9.79 13.57 -0.02
CA ALA A 76 10.78 14.38 0.67
C ALA A 76 11.40 13.64 1.87
N GLY A 77 10.61 12.84 2.59
CA GLY A 77 11.09 12.00 3.69
C GLY A 77 12.09 10.91 3.27
N GLU A 78 12.15 10.57 1.98
CA GLU A 78 12.99 9.50 1.44
C GLU A 78 14.30 10.00 0.80
N TYR A 79 14.54 11.30 0.77
CA TYR A 79 15.77 11.88 0.21
C TYR A 79 17.04 11.32 0.87
N ALA A 80 16.99 11.07 2.19
CA ALA A 80 18.09 10.46 2.92
C ALA A 80 18.36 9.01 2.49
N GLU A 81 17.31 8.25 2.11
CA GLU A 81 17.43 6.91 1.58
C GLU A 81 18.10 6.91 0.22
N VAL A 82 17.64 7.76 -0.69
CA VAL A 82 18.26 7.94 -2.02
C VAL A 82 19.74 8.29 -1.90
N ALA A 83 20.09 9.22 -0.99
CA ALA A 83 21.49 9.58 -0.73
C ALA A 83 22.29 8.38 -0.18
N ARG A 84 21.70 7.55 0.68
CA ARG A 84 22.32 6.35 1.23
C ARG A 84 22.54 5.28 0.14
N GLN A 85 21.59 5.06 -0.74
CA GLN A 85 21.72 4.16 -1.90
C GLN A 85 22.86 4.59 -2.83
N ALA A 86 22.93 5.88 -3.17
CA ALA A 86 24.01 6.42 -3.99
C ALA A 86 25.38 6.28 -3.28
N ALA A 87 25.46 6.56 -1.98
CA ALA A 87 26.68 6.40 -1.19
C ALA A 87 27.14 4.94 -1.08
N SER A 88 26.23 3.97 -1.17
CA SER A 88 26.56 2.54 -1.21
C SER A 88 27.15 2.07 -2.55
N GLY A 89 27.18 2.96 -3.55
CA GLY A 89 27.70 2.66 -4.90
C GLY A 89 26.63 2.21 -5.90
N MET A 90 25.33 2.33 -5.56
CA MET A 90 24.26 2.11 -6.52
C MET A 90 24.30 3.20 -7.59
N SER A 91 24.12 2.84 -8.87
CA SER A 91 24.12 3.82 -9.95
C SER A 91 22.82 4.64 -9.94
N VAL A 92 22.88 5.87 -10.42
CA VAL A 92 21.73 6.78 -10.50
C VAL A 92 20.61 6.17 -11.37
N GLU A 93 20.98 5.44 -12.43
CA GLU A 93 20.04 4.74 -13.30
C GLU A 93 19.31 3.63 -12.54
N LYS A 94 20.03 2.90 -11.68
CA LYS A 94 19.41 1.82 -10.87
C LYS A 94 18.48 2.40 -9.81
N ILE A 95 18.89 3.48 -9.14
CA ILE A 95 18.02 4.20 -8.20
C ILE A 95 16.77 4.70 -8.92
N ALA A 96 16.91 5.32 -10.10
CA ALA A 96 15.79 5.80 -10.90
C ALA A 96 14.81 4.67 -11.28
N GLU A 97 15.34 3.50 -11.65
CA GLU A 97 14.54 2.30 -11.91
C GLU A 97 13.78 1.84 -10.66
N ASP A 98 14.47 1.71 -9.52
CA ASP A 98 13.90 1.22 -8.27
C ASP A 98 12.80 2.13 -7.74
N TRP A 99 12.98 3.45 -7.86
CA TRP A 99 11.99 4.45 -7.48
C TRP A 99 10.96 4.75 -8.58
N SER A 100 11.12 4.18 -9.77
CA SER A 100 10.26 4.42 -10.95
C SER A 100 10.19 5.90 -11.35
N VAL A 101 11.27 6.65 -11.18
CA VAL A 101 11.41 8.07 -11.54
C VAL A 101 12.41 8.27 -12.68
N SER A 102 12.56 9.50 -13.18
CA SER A 102 13.60 9.83 -14.13
C SER A 102 14.97 9.93 -13.46
N VAL A 103 16.04 9.64 -14.21
CA VAL A 103 17.42 9.86 -13.76
C VAL A 103 17.62 11.32 -13.32
N ALA A 104 17.09 12.28 -14.08
CA ALA A 104 17.17 13.70 -13.74
C ALA A 104 16.55 14.02 -12.37
N ARG A 105 15.46 13.31 -11.99
CA ARG A 105 14.83 13.49 -10.67
C ARG A 105 15.72 12.97 -9.55
N VAL A 106 16.36 11.83 -9.72
CA VAL A 106 17.34 11.31 -8.75
C VAL A 106 18.51 12.29 -8.58
N GLU A 107 19.04 12.83 -9.68
CA GLU A 107 20.11 13.84 -9.64
C GLU A 107 19.68 15.10 -8.90
N GLU A 108 18.44 15.56 -9.10
CA GLU A 108 17.87 16.71 -8.39
C GLU A 108 17.76 16.43 -6.88
N VAL A 109 17.25 15.25 -6.49
CA VAL A 109 17.19 14.85 -5.08
C VAL A 109 18.58 14.78 -4.45
N LEU A 110 19.55 14.19 -5.14
CA LEU A 110 20.94 14.10 -4.65
C LEU A 110 21.64 15.48 -4.58
N ALA A 111 21.23 16.43 -5.39
CA ALA A 111 21.73 17.81 -5.35
C ALA A 111 21.01 18.67 -4.32
N HIS A 112 19.90 18.19 -3.74
CA HIS A 112 19.11 18.94 -2.78
C HIS A 112 19.93 19.26 -1.53
N THR A 113 19.89 20.51 -1.09
CA THR A 113 20.57 21.01 0.12
C THR A 113 19.57 21.76 0.99
N GLY A 114 19.31 21.27 2.19
CA GLY A 114 18.36 21.85 3.14
C GLY A 114 17.29 20.86 3.57
N GLU A 115 16.34 21.33 4.35
CA GLU A 115 15.13 20.52 4.65
C GLU A 115 14.29 20.46 3.38
N PRO A 116 13.89 19.26 2.95
CA PRO A 116 12.99 19.15 1.81
C PRO A 116 11.62 19.76 2.13
N GLU A 117 11.00 20.39 1.12
CA GLU A 117 9.63 20.87 1.26
C GLU A 117 8.71 19.69 1.60
N PRO A 118 7.67 19.91 2.42
CA PRO A 118 6.68 18.85 2.67
C PRO A 118 6.11 18.35 1.35
N ASP A 119 5.96 17.03 1.25
CA ASP A 119 5.37 16.41 0.06
C ASP A 119 3.97 16.96 -0.19
N ASP A 120 3.76 17.50 -1.38
CA ASP A 120 2.43 17.58 -1.97
C ASP A 120 1.98 16.16 -2.37
N THR A 121 1.83 15.27 -1.38
CA THR A 121 1.33 13.92 -1.64
C THR A 121 -0.02 14.05 -2.33
N PRO A 122 -0.15 13.63 -3.58
CA PRO A 122 -1.38 13.86 -4.31
C PRO A 122 -2.53 13.14 -3.61
N LEU A 123 -3.67 13.82 -3.53
CA LEU A 123 -4.89 13.16 -3.07
C LEU A 123 -5.20 11.97 -3.96
N THR A 124 -5.84 10.98 -3.40
CA THR A 124 -6.17 9.74 -4.10
C THR A 124 -7.66 9.47 -4.05
N THR A 125 -8.13 8.57 -4.90
CA THR A 125 -9.47 8.00 -4.77
C THR A 125 -9.47 6.85 -3.75
N ILE A 126 -10.66 6.45 -3.30
CA ILE A 126 -10.83 5.20 -2.53
C ILE A 126 -10.39 4.00 -3.35
N ALA A 127 -10.66 4.02 -4.66
CA ALA A 127 -10.24 2.98 -5.58
C ALA A 127 -8.73 2.78 -5.59
N TRP A 128 -7.97 3.87 -5.61
CA TRP A 128 -6.50 3.78 -5.55
C TRP A 128 -6.03 3.17 -4.23
N ARG A 129 -6.51 3.70 -3.09
CA ARG A 129 -6.08 3.22 -1.76
C ARG A 129 -6.41 1.75 -1.54
N LEU A 130 -7.62 1.32 -1.92
CA LEU A 130 -8.03 -0.08 -1.77
C LEU A 130 -7.22 -1.00 -2.69
N SER A 131 -6.96 -0.57 -3.93
CA SER A 131 -6.17 -1.32 -4.91
C SER A 131 -4.70 -1.40 -4.50
N HIS A 132 -4.15 -0.31 -3.96
CA HIS A 132 -2.80 -0.28 -3.40
C HIS A 132 -2.65 -1.31 -2.26
N LEU A 133 -3.51 -1.26 -1.26
CA LEU A 133 -3.48 -2.25 -0.18
C LEU A 133 -3.69 -3.69 -0.69
N HIS A 134 -4.57 -3.88 -1.68
CA HIS A 134 -4.80 -5.22 -2.25
C HIS A 134 -3.51 -5.77 -2.89
N TYR A 135 -2.85 -4.96 -3.69
CA TYR A 135 -1.60 -5.34 -4.34
C TYR A 135 -0.47 -5.58 -3.32
N GLU A 136 -0.35 -4.74 -2.27
CA GLU A 136 0.63 -4.91 -1.20
C GLU A 136 0.43 -6.22 -0.42
N PHE A 137 -0.81 -6.52 0.00
CA PHE A 137 -1.11 -7.76 0.72
C PHE A 137 -0.99 -9.01 -0.16
N ALA A 138 -1.34 -8.92 -1.45
CA ALA A 138 -1.16 -10.02 -2.40
C ALA A 138 0.33 -10.31 -2.63
N GLY A 139 1.12 -9.27 -2.86
CA GLY A 139 2.57 -9.35 -3.01
C GLY A 139 3.25 -9.85 -1.74
N GLY A 140 2.92 -9.26 -0.59
CA GLY A 140 3.44 -9.67 0.70
C GLY A 140 3.18 -11.15 0.99
N TRP A 141 1.97 -11.64 0.68
CA TRP A 141 1.66 -13.06 0.82
C TRP A 141 2.48 -13.94 -0.12
N GLU A 142 2.56 -13.59 -1.41
CA GLU A 142 3.30 -14.37 -2.42
C GLU A 142 4.78 -14.49 -2.05
N TRP A 143 5.40 -13.41 -1.58
CA TRP A 143 6.82 -13.37 -1.29
C TRP A 143 7.18 -13.89 0.11
N ALA A 144 6.25 -13.93 1.06
CA ALA A 144 6.47 -14.54 2.37
C ALA A 144 6.08 -16.04 2.38
N PHE A 145 4.97 -16.41 1.76
CA PHE A 145 4.35 -17.72 1.90
C PHE A 145 4.10 -18.45 0.57
N GLY A 146 4.18 -17.75 -0.55
CA GLY A 146 3.93 -18.28 -1.88
C GLY A 146 5.19 -18.84 -2.56
N GLU A 147 5.14 -18.92 -3.90
CA GLU A 147 6.23 -19.44 -4.71
C GLU A 147 7.36 -18.44 -4.97
N ARG A 148 7.16 -17.17 -4.62
CA ARG A 148 8.12 -16.05 -4.77
C ARG A 148 8.53 -15.80 -6.22
N ARG A 149 7.56 -15.86 -7.13
CA ARG A 149 7.82 -15.79 -8.58
C ARG A 149 7.01 -14.73 -9.29
N GLN A 150 5.85 -14.36 -8.75
CA GLN A 150 4.94 -13.44 -9.43
C GLN A 150 5.37 -12.00 -9.17
N ASP A 151 5.37 -11.20 -10.22
CA ASP A 151 5.51 -9.75 -10.10
C ASP A 151 4.25 -9.19 -9.42
N PRO A 152 4.36 -8.58 -8.23
CA PRO A 152 3.21 -8.02 -7.53
C PRO A 152 2.37 -7.08 -8.40
N LYS A 153 2.99 -6.30 -9.28
CA LYS A 153 2.32 -5.38 -10.22
C LYS A 153 1.42 -6.09 -11.25
N GLN A 154 1.57 -7.42 -11.39
CA GLN A 154 0.78 -8.25 -12.30
C GLN A 154 -0.20 -9.18 -11.58
N MET A 155 -0.20 -9.19 -10.24
CA MET A 155 -1.01 -10.14 -9.46
C MET A 155 -2.45 -9.71 -9.28
N VAL A 156 -2.72 -8.41 -9.29
CA VAL A 156 -4.03 -7.84 -9.00
C VAL A 156 -4.66 -7.28 -10.26
N ASP A 157 -5.82 -7.82 -10.64
CA ASP A 157 -6.66 -7.30 -11.72
C ASP A 157 -7.60 -6.24 -11.13
N PHE A 158 -7.32 -4.97 -11.43
CA PHE A 158 -8.09 -3.84 -10.92
C PHE A 158 -9.47 -3.75 -11.60
N THR A 159 -10.44 -3.21 -10.88
CA THR A 159 -11.84 -3.15 -11.33
C THR A 159 -12.52 -1.87 -10.91
N PRO A 160 -13.41 -1.28 -11.73
CA PRO A 160 -14.20 -0.11 -11.36
C PRO A 160 -15.36 -0.45 -10.40
N SER A 161 -15.65 -1.72 -10.19
CA SER A 161 -16.71 -2.14 -9.29
C SER A 161 -16.23 -2.22 -7.85
N ALA A 162 -16.77 -1.37 -6.99
CA ALA A 162 -16.48 -1.37 -5.56
C ALA A 162 -16.78 -2.72 -4.90
N ALA A 163 -17.89 -3.36 -5.29
CA ALA A 163 -18.28 -4.66 -4.74
C ALA A 163 -17.27 -5.75 -5.06
N VAL A 164 -16.82 -5.83 -6.33
CA VAL A 164 -15.82 -6.82 -6.76
C VAL A 164 -14.46 -6.52 -6.15
N ALA A 165 -14.07 -5.24 -6.08
CA ALA A 165 -12.82 -4.83 -5.45
C ALA A 165 -12.77 -5.22 -3.97
N LEU A 166 -13.86 -4.97 -3.23
CA LEU A 166 -13.97 -5.34 -1.81
C LEU A 166 -13.94 -6.85 -1.59
N GLU A 167 -14.65 -7.63 -2.41
CA GLU A 167 -14.65 -9.09 -2.31
C GLU A 167 -13.21 -9.63 -2.43
N ARG A 168 -12.51 -9.28 -3.53
CA ARG A 168 -11.14 -9.72 -3.80
C ARG A 168 -10.15 -9.24 -2.74
N PHE A 169 -10.31 -8.01 -2.29
CA PHE A 169 -9.48 -7.43 -1.24
C PHE A 169 -9.60 -8.20 0.07
N TRP A 170 -10.84 -8.48 0.51
CA TRP A 170 -11.05 -9.21 1.76
C TRP A 170 -10.57 -10.66 1.70
N GLU A 171 -10.69 -11.33 0.56
CA GLU A 171 -10.09 -12.65 0.35
C GLU A 171 -8.56 -12.62 0.54
N THR A 172 -7.91 -11.58 0.01
CA THR A 172 -6.45 -11.40 0.13
C THR A 172 -6.04 -11.09 1.57
N VAL A 173 -6.76 -10.20 2.25
CA VAL A 173 -6.53 -9.85 3.67
C VAL A 173 -6.71 -11.07 4.58
N ASP A 174 -7.79 -11.85 4.37
CA ASP A 174 -8.07 -13.05 5.15
C ASP A 174 -7.00 -14.14 4.91
N ARG A 175 -6.51 -14.25 3.68
CA ARG A 175 -5.40 -15.16 3.33
C ARG A 175 -4.10 -14.75 4.01
N TRP A 176 -3.75 -13.46 3.99
CA TRP A 176 -2.59 -12.92 4.72
C TRP A 176 -2.72 -13.20 6.22
N ARG A 177 -3.85 -12.81 6.82
CA ARG A 177 -4.13 -13.00 8.25
C ARG A 177 -4.00 -14.47 8.66
N THR A 178 -4.51 -15.39 7.84
CA THR A 178 -4.44 -16.83 8.08
C THR A 178 -3.01 -17.34 8.06
N ALA A 179 -2.23 -16.93 7.06
CA ALA A 179 -0.84 -17.33 6.90
C ALA A 179 0.03 -16.81 8.06
N VAL A 180 -0.11 -15.53 8.42
CA VAL A 180 0.60 -14.94 9.57
C VAL A 180 0.20 -15.62 10.87
N GLY A 181 -1.06 -16.04 11.04
CA GLY A 181 -1.53 -16.77 12.21
C GLY A 181 -0.88 -18.14 12.43
N GLY A 182 -0.27 -18.70 11.39
CA GLY A 182 0.50 -19.94 11.46
C GLY A 182 2.00 -19.78 11.72
N VAL A 183 2.50 -18.54 11.86
CA VAL A 183 3.92 -18.25 12.10
C VAL A 183 4.30 -18.56 13.54
N THR A 184 5.49 -19.10 13.73
CA THR A 184 6.04 -19.37 15.07
C THR A 184 6.82 -18.15 15.60
N GLU A 185 7.01 -18.07 16.92
CA GLU A 185 7.85 -17.02 17.54
C GLU A 185 9.28 -17.01 16.99
N GLU A 186 9.83 -18.17 16.63
CA GLU A 186 11.16 -18.28 16.02
C GLU A 186 11.18 -17.68 14.61
N GLN A 187 10.13 -17.91 13.84
CA GLN A 187 10.01 -17.36 12.49
C GLN A 187 9.86 -15.84 12.48
N LEU A 188 9.32 -15.23 13.55
CA LEU A 188 9.22 -13.79 13.68
C LEU A 188 10.59 -13.09 13.69
N ASP A 189 11.63 -13.76 14.17
CA ASP A 189 12.99 -13.22 14.22
C ASP A 189 13.81 -13.57 12.98
N THR A 190 13.21 -14.25 11.99
CA THR A 190 13.91 -14.65 10.75
C THR A 190 14.09 -13.46 9.83
N ILE A 191 15.34 -13.13 9.52
CA ILE A 191 15.70 -12.16 8.48
C ILE A 191 15.55 -12.83 7.10
N GLY A 192 15.02 -12.11 6.11
CA GLY A 192 14.80 -12.64 4.76
C GLY A 192 13.67 -13.67 4.68
N PHE A 193 12.77 -13.73 5.66
CA PHE A 193 11.57 -14.55 5.60
C PHE A 193 10.65 -14.08 4.45
N SER A 194 10.43 -12.77 4.35
CA SER A 194 9.83 -12.16 3.18
C SER A 194 10.94 -11.68 2.24
N GLN A 195 10.84 -12.02 0.97
CA GLN A 195 11.75 -11.53 -0.07
C GLN A 195 11.01 -10.59 -1.02
N TYR A 196 10.04 -9.84 -0.48
CA TYR A 196 9.26 -8.89 -1.25
C TYR A 196 10.18 -7.84 -1.89
N PRO A 197 10.17 -7.70 -3.23
CA PRO A 197 11.13 -6.85 -3.94
C PRO A 197 10.86 -5.36 -3.82
N TYR A 198 9.68 -4.98 -3.29
CA TYR A 198 9.26 -3.58 -3.17
C TYR A 198 8.86 -3.29 -1.72
N GLY A 199 9.58 -2.41 -1.04
CA GLY A 199 9.14 -1.78 0.20
C GLY A 199 9.54 -2.41 1.53
N SER A 200 10.10 -3.62 1.58
CA SER A 200 10.68 -4.17 2.83
C SER A 200 12.20 -4.13 2.78
N ASP A 201 12.82 -3.67 3.85
CA ASP A 201 14.26 -3.87 4.01
C ASP A 201 14.56 -5.39 4.06
N PRO A 202 15.41 -5.93 3.17
CA PRO A 202 15.75 -7.34 3.18
C PRO A 202 16.38 -7.81 4.49
N ASP A 203 16.88 -6.88 5.30
CA ASP A 203 17.48 -7.14 6.60
C ASP A 203 16.46 -7.07 7.76
N ASP A 204 15.22 -6.71 7.49
CA ASP A 204 14.18 -6.66 8.51
C ASP A 204 13.76 -8.06 8.98
N PRO A 205 13.64 -8.27 10.30
CA PRO A 205 13.04 -9.49 10.83
C PRO A 205 11.55 -9.54 10.47
N PHE A 206 11.01 -10.74 10.28
CA PHE A 206 9.63 -10.90 9.80
C PHE A 206 8.58 -10.22 10.72
N VAL A 207 8.85 -10.09 12.00
CA VAL A 207 8.00 -9.31 12.92
C VAL A 207 7.88 -7.85 12.48
N GLY A 208 8.95 -7.25 11.95
CA GLY A 208 8.94 -5.89 11.39
C GLY A 208 8.07 -5.80 10.14
N VAL A 209 8.19 -6.79 9.24
CA VAL A 209 7.35 -6.87 8.03
C VAL A 209 5.86 -6.96 8.38
N ILE A 210 5.49 -7.79 9.36
CA ILE A 210 4.08 -7.88 9.83
C ILE A 210 3.61 -6.56 10.43
N ALA A 211 4.45 -5.94 11.27
CA ALA A 211 4.11 -4.65 11.88
C ALA A 211 3.96 -3.54 10.82
N GLY A 212 4.81 -3.52 9.80
CA GLY A 212 4.71 -2.64 8.64
C GLY A 212 3.41 -2.83 7.88
N ALA A 213 3.04 -4.07 7.56
CA ALA A 213 1.76 -4.38 6.90
C ALA A 213 0.55 -3.92 7.72
N ASN A 214 0.60 -4.07 9.06
CA ASN A 214 -0.44 -3.57 9.95
C ASN A 214 -0.52 -2.04 9.91
N LEU A 215 0.62 -1.35 9.89
CA LEU A 215 0.70 0.11 9.81
C LEU A 215 0.11 0.62 8.51
N GLU A 216 0.50 0.04 7.37
CA GLU A 216 -0.04 0.36 6.04
C GLU A 216 -1.56 0.18 6.00
N PHE A 217 -2.05 -0.96 6.52
CA PHE A 217 -3.48 -1.21 6.60
C PHE A 217 -4.22 -0.12 7.39
N VAL A 218 -3.76 0.19 8.61
CA VAL A 218 -4.40 1.18 9.49
C VAL A 218 -4.35 2.58 8.86
N HIS A 219 -3.20 2.97 8.30
CA HIS A 219 -2.98 4.26 7.67
C HIS A 219 -3.97 4.46 6.50
N HIS A 220 -3.96 3.57 5.54
CA HIS A 220 -4.81 3.72 4.34
C HIS A 220 -6.31 3.52 4.64
N MET A 221 -6.67 2.68 5.61
CA MET A 221 -8.07 2.59 6.03
C MET A 221 -8.58 3.86 6.71
N ALA A 222 -7.72 4.59 7.42
CA ALA A 222 -8.08 5.90 7.97
C ALA A 222 -8.29 6.95 6.86
N GLU A 223 -7.44 6.96 5.84
CA GLU A 223 -7.58 7.83 4.66
C GLU A 223 -8.87 7.52 3.87
N ILE A 224 -9.16 6.24 3.62
CA ILE A 224 -10.42 5.82 2.99
C ILE A 224 -11.63 6.29 3.83
N ALA A 225 -11.55 6.15 5.15
CA ALA A 225 -12.61 6.62 6.02
C ALA A 225 -12.84 8.14 5.89
N LEU A 226 -11.78 8.93 5.81
CA LEU A 226 -11.84 10.37 5.58
C LEU A 226 -12.46 10.69 4.20
N LEU A 227 -12.02 10.00 3.13
CA LEU A 227 -12.58 10.18 1.79
C LEU A 227 -14.09 9.88 1.75
N ARG A 228 -14.56 8.86 2.45
CA ARG A 228 -15.98 8.55 2.60
C ARG A 228 -16.75 9.66 3.30
N ASP A 229 -16.18 10.28 4.33
CA ASP A 229 -16.81 11.40 5.02
C ASP A 229 -16.86 12.64 4.12
N LEU A 230 -15.80 12.93 3.37
CA LEU A 230 -15.77 13.99 2.37
C LEU A 230 -16.80 13.77 1.25
N TRP A 231 -16.90 12.54 0.74
CA TRP A 231 -17.93 12.18 -0.24
C TRP A 231 -19.35 12.48 0.25
N ARG A 232 -19.68 12.13 1.48
CA ARG A 232 -21.00 12.36 2.07
C ARG A 232 -21.37 13.83 2.16
N VAL A 233 -20.37 14.70 2.38
CA VAL A 233 -20.60 16.15 2.55
C VAL A 233 -20.31 16.99 1.31
N ARG A 234 -19.83 16.39 0.22
CA ARG A 234 -19.39 17.09 -1.01
C ARG A 234 -20.45 18.06 -1.57
N HIS A 235 -21.71 17.68 -1.52
CA HIS A 235 -22.80 18.54 -2.02
C HIS A 235 -23.12 19.72 -1.10
N ALA A 236 -22.76 19.66 0.18
CA ALA A 236 -22.94 20.78 1.10
C ALA A 236 -21.96 21.95 0.79
N TRP A 237 -20.89 21.69 0.04
CA TRP A 237 -19.87 22.68 -0.32
C TRP A 237 -20.12 23.33 -1.68
N SER A 238 -20.80 22.66 -2.60
CA SER A 238 -21.09 23.15 -3.96
C SER A 238 -22.26 24.15 -4.02
N GLY A 239 -22.89 24.45 -2.91
CA GLY A 239 -24.03 25.38 -2.80
C GLY A 239 -23.73 26.73 -2.14
N ARG A 240 -22.45 27.12 -1.99
CA ARG A 240 -22.09 28.44 -1.43
C ARG A 240 -21.33 29.28 -2.45
#